data_fe823bf655ee62e10707d06b50e3941c
#
_entry.id   fe823bf655ee62e10707d06b50e3941c
#
_cell.length_a   1.000
_cell.length_b   1.000
_cell.length_c   1.000
_cell.angle_alpha   90.00
_cell.angle_beta   90.00
_cell.angle_gamma   90.00
#
_symmetry.space_group_name_H-M   'P 1'
#
loop_
_entity.id
_entity.type
_entity.pdbx_description
1 polymer ?
#
loop_
_entity_poly.entity_id
_entity_poly.type
_entity_poly.pdbx_seq_one_letter_code
_entity_poly.pdbx_strand_id
1 'polypeptide(L)'
;MTKTKTNPYPTLAKMGVESPKQIDNYYISSINFIDVLRIVYERPKDSFLPSSRTYKFPRVQSGEEGEGQQGKEAGALKTHPMLRSALEELQKVIEAKSSKESITAEILCEIALLEEDIAMRSECLKVLVSNIPAVDYSYTCV
;
A
#
# COMPACT_ATOMS: atom_id res chain seq x y z
N MET A 1 15.28 8.37 -28.15
CA MET A 1 13.96 8.74 -27.60
C MET A 1 13.92 8.45 -26.12
N THR A 2 14.11 9.47 -25.34
CA THR A 2 13.95 9.39 -23.91
C THR A 2 12.46 9.25 -23.61
N LYS A 3 12.04 8.06 -23.25
CA LYS A 3 10.72 7.88 -22.64
C LYS A 3 10.71 8.66 -21.34
N THR A 4 10.11 9.82 -21.36
CA THR A 4 9.79 10.53 -20.14
C THR A 4 8.89 9.62 -19.33
N LYS A 5 9.48 8.94 -18.34
CA LYS A 5 8.69 8.23 -17.35
C LYS A 5 7.82 9.27 -16.65
N THR A 6 6.58 9.35 -17.04
CA THR A 6 5.62 10.18 -16.35
C THR A 6 5.55 9.67 -14.92
N ASN A 7 6.08 10.47 -14.00
CA ASN A 7 6.04 10.11 -12.59
C ASN A 7 4.58 10.18 -12.12
N PRO A 8 4.00 9.06 -11.63
CA PRO A 8 2.62 9.07 -11.15
C PRO A 8 2.44 9.89 -9.87
N TYR A 9 3.53 10.29 -9.23
CA TYR A 9 3.50 11.04 -7.97
C TYR A 9 4.36 12.30 -8.07
N PRO A 10 3.93 13.31 -8.86
CA PRO A 10 4.75 14.50 -9.08
C PRO A 10 4.96 15.34 -7.83
N THR A 11 3.97 15.43 -6.94
CA THR A 11 4.09 16.19 -5.71
C THR A 11 5.10 15.57 -4.74
N LEU A 12 5.06 14.27 -4.58
CA LEU A 12 6.03 13.55 -3.76
C LEU A 12 7.45 13.70 -4.31
N ALA A 13 7.60 13.69 -5.61
CA ALA A 13 8.90 13.95 -6.26
C ALA A 13 9.42 15.36 -5.95
N LYS A 14 8.56 16.37 -5.99
CA LYS A 14 8.91 17.75 -5.61
C LYS A 14 9.33 17.86 -4.15
N MET A 15 8.77 17.05 -3.27
CA MET A 15 9.13 16.99 -1.85
C MET A 15 10.44 16.26 -1.59
N GLY A 16 11.00 15.61 -2.60
CA GLY A 16 12.22 14.82 -2.48
C GLY A 16 12.01 13.36 -2.11
N VAL A 17 10.81 12.85 -2.31
CA VAL A 17 10.50 11.43 -2.13
C VAL A 17 10.94 10.68 -3.38
N GLU A 18 12.06 9.98 -3.27
CA GLU A 18 12.64 9.25 -4.40
C GLU A 18 12.00 7.90 -4.66
N SER A 19 11.56 7.24 -3.60
CA SER A 19 11.03 5.87 -3.68
C SER A 19 9.66 5.77 -3.02
N PRO A 20 8.59 6.17 -3.71
CA PRO A 20 7.24 6.08 -3.15
C PRO A 20 6.82 4.65 -2.77
N LYS A 21 7.36 3.65 -3.44
CA LYS A 21 7.09 2.25 -3.16
C LYS A 21 7.60 1.78 -1.80
N GLN A 22 8.56 2.49 -1.23
CA GLN A 22 9.11 2.17 0.09
C GLN A 22 8.36 2.83 1.23
N ILE A 23 7.34 3.62 0.94
CA ILE A 23 6.52 4.25 1.96
C ILE A 23 5.68 3.18 2.66
N ASP A 24 5.86 3.07 3.97
CA ASP A 24 5.06 2.15 4.80
C ASP A 24 3.78 2.82 5.26
N ASN A 25 3.90 4.02 5.81
CA ASN A 25 2.75 4.77 6.30
C ASN A 25 3.06 6.27 6.36
N TYR A 26 2.06 7.06 6.67
CA TYR A 26 2.23 8.49 6.88
C TYR A 26 1.31 8.97 8.00
N TYR A 27 1.74 10.03 8.68
CA TYR A 27 1.00 10.63 9.78
C TYR A 27 0.94 12.14 9.59
N ILE A 28 -0.19 12.73 9.98
CA ILE A 28 -0.38 14.18 9.94
C ILE A 28 -0.73 14.67 11.31
N SER A 29 -0.09 15.75 11.70
CA SER A 29 -0.42 16.48 12.91
C SER A 29 -0.43 17.98 12.60
N SER A 30 -1.18 18.75 13.37
CA SER A 30 -1.25 20.20 13.26
C SER A 30 -0.81 20.81 14.54
N ILE A 31 0.21 21.66 14.49
CA ILE A 31 0.76 22.37 15.64
C ILE A 31 0.89 23.84 15.26
N ASN A 32 0.24 24.75 16.00
CA ASN A 32 0.34 26.19 15.80
C ASN A 32 0.15 26.63 14.33
N PHE A 33 -0.92 26.15 13.68
CA PHE A 33 -1.25 26.47 12.29
C PHE A 33 -0.20 25.96 11.27
N ILE A 34 0.65 25.04 11.69
CA ILE A 34 1.58 24.34 10.81
C ILE A 34 1.15 22.88 10.75
N ASP A 35 0.90 22.41 9.55
CA ASP A 35 0.61 21.01 9.33
C ASP A 35 1.93 20.27 9.16
N VAL A 36 2.12 19.23 9.96
CA VAL A 36 3.34 18.41 9.93
C VAL A 36 2.99 17.06 9.35
N LEU A 37 3.60 16.74 8.24
CA LEU A 37 3.48 15.44 7.57
C LEU A 37 4.73 14.62 7.87
N ARG A 38 4.53 13.46 8.47
CA ARG A 38 5.60 12.50 8.71
C ARG A 38 5.38 11.28 7.82
N ILE A 39 6.35 11.00 6.98
CA ILE A 39 6.34 9.83 6.09
C ILE A 39 7.29 8.80 6.68
N VAL A 40 6.78 7.59 6.90
CA VAL A 40 7.55 6.46 7.42
C VAL A 40 7.85 5.52 6.26
N TYR A 41 9.11 5.14 6.11
CA TYR A 41 9.58 4.26 5.05
C TYR A 41 9.88 2.88 5.59
N GLU A 42 9.60 1.89 4.78
CA GLU A 42 10.08 0.54 4.96
C GLU A 42 11.55 0.47 4.53
N ARG A 43 12.45 0.31 5.49
CA ARG A 43 13.90 0.24 5.20
C ARG A 43 14.45 -1.11 5.64
N PRO A 44 15.36 -1.72 4.87
CA PRO A 44 16.10 -2.90 5.31
C PRO A 44 16.98 -2.55 6.52
N LYS A 45 17.28 -3.53 7.35
CA LYS A 45 18.07 -3.34 8.57
C LYS A 45 19.46 -2.75 8.31
N ASP A 46 20.01 -3.00 7.12
CA ASP A 46 21.34 -2.54 6.74
C ASP A 46 21.32 -1.18 6.03
N SER A 47 20.18 -0.52 5.97
CA SER A 47 20.05 0.76 5.30
C SER A 47 20.52 1.91 6.19
N PHE A 48 21.37 2.77 5.64
CA PHE A 48 21.78 4.02 6.29
C PHE A 48 20.81 5.16 6.06
N LEU A 49 19.78 4.94 5.25
CA LEU A 49 18.77 5.96 4.97
C LEU A 49 17.81 6.11 6.16
N PRO A 50 17.33 7.33 6.43
CA PRO A 50 16.39 7.53 7.52
C PRO A 50 15.08 6.77 7.26
N SER A 51 14.54 6.20 8.32
CA SER A 51 13.27 5.46 8.27
C SER A 51 12.05 6.37 8.23
N SER A 52 12.22 7.65 8.51
CA SER A 52 11.12 8.62 8.44
C SER A 52 11.63 9.99 8.04
N ARG A 53 10.76 10.75 7.40
CA ARG A 53 11.01 12.16 7.06
C ARG A 53 9.82 13.00 7.50
N THR A 54 10.10 14.18 7.97
CA THR A 54 9.09 15.13 8.42
C THR A 54 9.10 16.37 7.54
N TYR A 55 7.90 16.76 7.10
CA TYR A 55 7.69 17.95 6.27
C TYR A 55 6.74 18.87 6.99
N LYS A 56 7.04 20.17 6.98
CA LYS A 56 6.21 21.18 7.59
C LYS A 56 5.55 22.04 6.52
N PHE A 57 4.25 22.18 6.61
CA PHE A 57 3.46 23.00 5.69
C PHE A 57 2.67 24.04 6.48
N PRO A 58 3.10 25.31 6.45
CA PRO A 58 2.30 26.35 7.07
C PRO A 58 0.95 26.50 6.35
N ARG A 59 -0.09 26.67 7.10
CA ARG A 59 -1.43 26.89 6.52
C ARG A 59 -1.47 28.24 5.82
N VAL A 60 -2.10 28.26 4.66
CA VAL A 60 -2.26 29.49 3.88
C VAL A 60 -3.59 30.18 4.20
N GLN A 61 -3.58 31.49 4.21
CA GLN A 61 -4.83 32.24 4.37
C GLN A 61 -5.67 32.10 3.12
N SER A 62 -6.95 31.82 3.31
CA SER A 62 -7.89 31.79 2.21
C SER A 62 -8.21 33.22 1.82
N GLY A 63 -7.69 33.68 0.71
CA GLY A 63 -7.95 35.02 0.24
C GLY A 63 -6.90 35.63 -0.67
N GLU A 64 -5.77 34.99 -0.82
CA GLU A 64 -4.71 35.53 -1.70
C GLU A 64 -4.99 35.36 -3.20
N GLU A 65 -5.95 34.55 -3.56
CA GLU A 65 -6.33 34.35 -4.97
C GLU A 65 -7.64 35.02 -5.36
N GLY A 66 -8.14 35.94 -4.55
CA GLY A 66 -9.40 36.59 -4.82
C GLY A 66 -9.28 38.11 -4.73
N GLU A 67 -8.87 38.76 -5.81
CA GLU A 67 -9.04 40.18 -5.92
C GLU A 67 -10.54 40.50 -5.80
N GLY A 68 -10.94 41.12 -4.68
CA GLY A 68 -12.23 41.75 -4.55
C GLY A 68 -13.29 41.06 -3.71
N GLN A 69 -12.98 40.01 -3.04
CA GLN A 69 -13.93 39.52 -2.03
C GLN A 69 -13.50 39.97 -0.63
N GLN A 70 -14.07 41.06 -0.23
CA GLN A 70 -14.12 41.43 1.17
C GLN A 70 -15.04 40.44 1.92
N GLY A 71 -14.65 39.18 1.90
CA GLY A 71 -15.27 38.20 2.73
C GLY A 71 -14.79 38.37 4.16
N LYS A 72 -15.71 38.63 5.06
CA LYS A 72 -15.48 38.82 6.48
C LYS A 72 -15.00 37.57 7.21
N GLU A 73 -14.57 36.57 6.50
CA GLU A 73 -13.93 35.39 7.08
C GLU A 73 -12.42 35.41 6.86
N ALA A 74 -11.83 36.56 7.14
CA ALA A 74 -10.40 36.73 7.19
C ALA A 74 -9.88 36.00 8.44
N GLY A 75 -9.64 34.70 8.30
CA GLY A 75 -9.12 33.92 9.42
C GLY A 75 -9.21 32.41 9.22
N ALA A 76 -9.94 31.95 8.21
CA ALA A 76 -9.97 30.53 7.89
C ALA A 76 -8.65 30.14 7.17
N LEU A 77 -7.73 29.60 7.93
CA LEU A 77 -6.50 29.07 7.37
C LEU A 77 -6.80 27.73 6.70
N LYS A 78 -6.45 27.62 5.44
CA LYS A 78 -6.64 26.40 4.66
C LYS A 78 -5.35 25.59 4.61
N THR A 79 -5.52 24.29 4.47
CA THR A 79 -4.40 23.37 4.25
C THR A 79 -3.62 23.80 3.01
N HIS A 80 -2.31 23.77 3.10
CA HIS A 80 -1.43 24.09 1.98
C HIS A 80 -1.76 23.21 0.77
N PRO A 81 -1.91 23.76 -0.44
CA PRO A 81 -2.29 22.98 -1.61
C PRO A 81 -1.31 21.87 -1.96
N MET A 82 -0.02 22.08 -1.71
CA MET A 82 1.00 21.06 -1.92
C MET A 82 0.80 19.88 -0.96
N LEU A 83 0.45 20.14 0.29
CA LEU A 83 0.14 19.09 1.26
C LEU A 83 -1.09 18.29 0.84
N ARG A 84 -2.14 18.96 0.36
CA ARG A 84 -3.34 18.29 -0.11
C ARG A 84 -3.02 17.34 -1.26
N SER A 85 -2.26 17.79 -2.24
CA SER A 85 -1.83 16.96 -3.37
C SER A 85 -0.96 15.80 -2.92
N ALA A 86 -0.04 16.05 -1.99
CA ALA A 86 0.82 15.01 -1.41
C ALA A 86 0.00 13.94 -0.69
N LEU A 87 -1.04 14.33 0.05
CA LEU A 87 -1.92 13.39 0.75
C LEU A 87 -2.69 12.50 -0.23
N GLU A 88 -3.19 13.07 -1.30
CA GLU A 88 -3.88 12.30 -2.34
C GLU A 88 -2.96 11.28 -2.96
N GLU A 89 -1.72 11.67 -3.27
CA GLU A 89 -0.73 10.76 -3.83
C GLU A 89 -0.29 9.68 -2.83
N LEU A 90 -0.08 10.04 -1.56
CA LEU A 90 0.24 9.09 -0.50
C LEU A 90 -0.88 8.07 -0.29
N GLN A 91 -2.12 8.52 -0.31
CA GLN A 91 -3.26 7.62 -0.20
C GLN A 91 -3.27 6.60 -1.33
N LYS A 92 -3.02 7.02 -2.56
CA LYS A 92 -2.92 6.12 -3.71
C LYS A 92 -1.80 5.11 -3.55
N VAL A 93 -0.64 5.53 -3.03
CA VAL A 93 0.49 4.63 -2.78
C VAL A 93 0.12 3.55 -1.77
N ILE A 94 -0.48 3.95 -0.66
CA ILE A 94 -0.88 3.02 0.41
C ILE A 94 -1.98 2.06 -0.06
N GLU A 95 -2.98 2.56 -0.79
CA GLU A 95 -4.06 1.73 -1.35
C GLU A 95 -3.54 0.70 -2.35
N ALA A 96 -2.63 1.09 -3.23
CA ALA A 96 -2.01 0.20 -4.19
C ALA A 96 -1.20 -0.90 -3.50
N LYS A 97 -0.47 -0.56 -2.45
CA LYS A 97 0.30 -1.50 -1.65
C LYS A 97 -0.62 -2.47 -0.90
N SER A 98 -1.63 -1.95 -0.21
CA SER A 98 -2.61 -2.74 0.53
C SER A 98 -3.36 -3.71 -0.38
N SER A 99 -3.76 -3.25 -1.56
CA SER A 99 -4.43 -4.10 -2.55
C SER A 99 -3.55 -5.27 -2.98
N LYS A 100 -2.27 -5.04 -3.26
CA LYS A 100 -1.33 -6.10 -3.62
C LYS A 100 -1.13 -7.09 -2.48
N GLU A 101 -0.93 -6.61 -1.27
CA GLU A 101 -0.75 -7.46 -0.10
C GLU A 101 -1.99 -8.30 0.18
N SER A 102 -3.17 -7.72 0.03
CA SER A 102 -4.43 -8.44 0.19
C SER A 102 -4.60 -9.55 -0.84
N ILE A 103 -4.34 -9.27 -2.10
CA ILE A 103 -4.41 -10.26 -3.18
C ILE A 103 -3.40 -11.38 -2.95
N THR A 104 -2.18 -11.04 -2.57
CA THR A 104 -1.12 -12.01 -2.28
C THR A 104 -1.52 -12.91 -1.12
N ALA A 105 -2.04 -12.35 -0.04
CA ALA A 105 -2.52 -13.09 1.12
C ALA A 105 -3.66 -14.03 0.75
N GLU A 106 -4.59 -13.58 -0.09
CA GLU A 106 -5.70 -14.38 -0.58
C GLU A 106 -5.21 -15.57 -1.40
N ILE A 107 -4.28 -15.35 -2.32
CA ILE A 107 -3.68 -16.41 -3.14
C ILE A 107 -2.96 -17.44 -2.27
N LEU A 108 -2.18 -16.99 -1.29
CA LEU A 108 -1.48 -17.90 -0.37
C LEU A 108 -2.47 -18.73 0.46
N CYS A 109 -3.56 -18.14 0.88
CA CYS A 109 -4.63 -18.84 1.59
C CYS A 109 -5.26 -19.93 0.71
N GLU A 110 -5.56 -19.62 -0.55
CA GLU A 110 -6.09 -20.58 -1.50
C GLU A 110 -5.12 -21.74 -1.75
N ILE A 111 -3.84 -21.45 -1.89
CA ILE A 111 -2.79 -22.47 -2.06
C ILE A 111 -2.75 -23.39 -0.82
N ALA A 112 -2.80 -22.85 0.38
CA ALA A 112 -2.80 -23.63 1.62
C ALA A 112 -4.02 -24.55 1.70
N LEU A 113 -5.21 -24.07 1.31
CA LEU A 113 -6.43 -24.86 1.27
C LEU A 113 -6.33 -25.99 0.25
N LEU A 114 -5.75 -25.73 -0.92
CA LEU A 114 -5.54 -26.75 -1.93
C LEU A 114 -4.56 -27.82 -1.46
N GLU A 115 -3.48 -27.45 -0.80
CA GLU A 115 -2.51 -28.40 -0.23
C GLU A 115 -3.15 -29.29 0.81
N GLU A 116 -4.00 -28.73 1.67
CA GLU A 116 -4.75 -29.48 2.68
C GLU A 116 -5.74 -30.47 2.01
N ASP A 117 -6.46 -30.01 0.99
CA ASP A 117 -7.41 -30.85 0.25
C ASP A 117 -6.70 -32.02 -0.44
N ILE A 118 -5.58 -31.77 -1.09
CA ILE A 118 -4.73 -32.80 -1.71
C ILE A 118 -4.27 -33.82 -0.69
N ALA A 119 -3.80 -33.37 0.46
CA ALA A 119 -3.35 -34.25 1.54
C ALA A 119 -4.49 -35.13 2.04
N MET A 120 -5.66 -34.56 2.25
CA MET A 120 -6.85 -35.29 2.70
C MET A 120 -7.29 -36.34 1.68
N ARG A 121 -7.35 -35.98 0.43
CA ARG A 121 -7.72 -36.90 -0.67
C ARG A 121 -6.69 -38.01 -0.82
N SER A 122 -5.42 -37.69 -0.69
CA SER A 122 -4.33 -38.66 -0.73
C SER A 122 -4.48 -39.69 0.39
N GLU A 123 -4.77 -39.27 1.61
CA GLU A 123 -5.01 -40.16 2.73
C GLU A 123 -6.24 -41.04 2.52
N CYS A 124 -7.33 -40.47 2.02
CA CYS A 124 -8.52 -41.24 1.68
C CYS A 124 -8.23 -42.34 0.65
N LEU A 125 -7.45 -42.02 -0.39
CA LEU A 125 -7.07 -43.00 -1.40
C LEU A 125 -6.20 -44.09 -0.82
N LYS A 126 -5.25 -43.76 0.04
CA LYS A 126 -4.40 -44.75 0.74
C LYS A 126 -5.22 -45.71 1.59
N VAL A 127 -6.21 -45.18 2.31
CA VAL A 127 -7.13 -46.02 3.11
C VAL A 127 -7.94 -46.93 2.21
N LEU A 128 -8.47 -46.44 1.11
CA LEU A 128 -9.20 -47.23 0.15
C LEU A 128 -8.36 -48.36 -0.46
N VAL A 129 -7.13 -48.05 -0.80
CA VAL A 129 -6.16 -49.03 -1.31
C VAL A 129 -5.84 -50.08 -0.25
N SER A 130 -5.67 -49.68 1.01
CA SER A 130 -5.44 -50.61 2.12
C SER A 130 -6.62 -51.59 2.37
N ASN A 131 -7.82 -51.12 2.10
CA ASN A 131 -9.03 -51.90 2.29
C ASN A 131 -9.36 -52.79 1.10
N ILE A 132 -8.69 -52.68 -0.01
CA ILE A 132 -8.85 -53.57 -1.14
C ILE A 132 -8.29 -54.94 -0.73
N PRO A 133 -9.12 -56.00 -0.72
CA PRO A 133 -8.61 -57.33 -0.43
C PRO A 133 -7.62 -57.76 -1.49
N ALA A 134 -6.55 -58.41 -1.07
CA ALA A 134 -5.44 -58.83 -1.93
C ALA A 134 -5.83 -59.95 -2.89
N VAL A 135 -7.08 -59.93 -3.33
CA VAL A 135 -7.68 -60.96 -4.19
C VAL A 135 -7.87 -60.37 -5.56
N ASP A 136 -7.28 -60.98 -6.50
CA ASP A 136 -7.54 -60.76 -7.91
C ASP A 136 -7.19 -59.41 -8.53
N TYR A 137 -5.90 -59.18 -8.65
CA TYR A 137 -5.44 -58.28 -9.68
C TYR A 137 -5.61 -58.87 -11.10
N SER A 138 -6.35 -59.96 -11.24
CA SER A 138 -6.67 -60.50 -12.54
C SER A 138 -7.76 -59.72 -13.26
N TYR A 139 -8.38 -58.74 -12.60
CA TYR A 139 -9.15 -57.74 -13.28
C TYR A 139 -8.24 -56.67 -13.82
N THR A 140 -7.57 -56.97 -14.87
CA THR A 140 -6.96 -55.96 -15.68
C THR A 140 -8.06 -55.00 -16.11
N CYS A 141 -7.88 -53.72 -15.84
CA CYS A 141 -8.67 -52.69 -16.44
C CYS A 141 -8.60 -52.88 -17.96
N VAL A 142 -9.71 -53.28 -18.51
CA VAL A 142 -9.84 -53.33 -19.96
C VAL A 142 -10.02 -51.92 -20.47
#